data_a7f5c222dc139f4edc8f83693f436cc6
#
_entry.id   a7f5c222dc139f4edc8f83693f436cc6
#
_cell.length_a   1.000
_cell.length_b   1.000
_cell.length_c   1.000
_cell.angle_alpha   90.00
_cell.angle_beta   90.00
_cell.angle_gamma   90.00
#
_symmetry.space_group_name_H-M   'P 1'
#
loop_
_entity.id
_entity.type
_entity.pdbx_description
1 polymer ?
#
loop_
_entity_poly.entity_id
_entity_poly.type
_entity_poly.pdbx_seq_one_letter_code
_entity_poly.pdbx_strand_id
1 'polypeptide(L)'
;MSKLIKGVHHIALECDTLESYDETVKFYTKVLELPVLRSWGEGVGAGIMIDAGNSILEIFAKGEKLPQGAIKHFAFETDDVQACLDAVRAAGYKVTREATEQVIPSETPFPITFGFCIGPVGEEIEFFTER
;
A
#
# COMPACT_ATOMS: atom_id res chain seq x y z
N MET A 1 14.48 5.16 -17.83
CA MET A 1 14.17 4.42 -16.58
C MET A 1 14.73 5.19 -15.38
N SER A 2 13.96 5.26 -14.31
CA SER A 2 14.36 5.95 -13.09
C SER A 2 15.46 5.17 -12.36
N LYS A 3 16.38 5.89 -11.70
CA LYS A 3 17.33 5.29 -10.78
C LYS A 3 16.74 5.14 -9.38
N LEU A 4 15.62 5.80 -9.08
CA LEU A 4 14.96 5.77 -7.77
C LEU A 4 13.79 4.80 -7.73
N ILE A 5 12.99 4.73 -8.79
CA ILE A 5 11.72 4.00 -8.81
C ILE A 5 11.82 2.81 -9.77
N LYS A 6 11.40 1.65 -9.30
CA LYS A 6 11.34 0.41 -10.10
C LYS A 6 9.98 0.21 -10.76
N GLY A 7 8.93 0.73 -10.19
CA GLY A 7 7.57 0.57 -10.70
C GLY A 7 6.55 0.75 -9.59
N VAL A 8 5.30 0.47 -9.88
CA VAL A 8 4.23 0.47 -8.86
C VAL A 8 4.33 -0.84 -8.08
N HIS A 9 4.43 -0.76 -6.75
CA HIS A 9 4.44 -1.93 -5.88
C HIS A 9 3.02 -2.40 -5.59
N HIS A 10 2.17 -1.48 -5.13
CA HIS A 10 0.79 -1.85 -4.81
C HIS A 10 -0.16 -0.66 -4.91
N ILE A 11 -1.44 -0.99 -5.04
CA ILE A 11 -2.55 -0.06 -4.95
C ILE A 11 -3.35 -0.46 -3.70
N ALA A 12 -3.65 0.50 -2.84
CA ALA A 12 -4.34 0.23 -1.58
C ALA A 12 -5.79 0.69 -1.66
N LEU A 13 -6.70 -0.20 -1.32
CA LEU A 13 -8.13 0.08 -1.17
C LEU A 13 -8.47 0.07 0.32
N GLU A 14 -9.38 0.94 0.72
CA GLU A 14 -9.92 0.96 2.07
C GLU A 14 -11.44 0.78 2.00
N CYS A 15 -11.94 -0.21 2.71
CA CYS A 15 -13.36 -0.54 2.71
C CYS A 15 -14.06 0.12 3.90
N ASP A 16 -15.25 0.65 3.65
CA ASP A 16 -16.02 1.40 4.66
C ASP A 16 -16.73 0.51 5.67
N THR A 17 -16.94 -0.78 5.36
CA THR A 17 -17.56 -1.75 6.28
C THR A 17 -16.85 -3.09 6.21
N LEU A 18 -17.01 -3.92 7.25
CA LEU A 18 -16.49 -5.28 7.24
C LEU A 18 -17.17 -6.11 6.15
N GLU A 19 -18.45 -5.86 5.90
CA GLU A 19 -19.19 -6.53 4.81
C GLU A 19 -18.58 -6.18 3.45
N SER A 20 -18.31 -4.90 3.18
CA SER A 20 -17.68 -4.49 1.92
C SER A 20 -16.28 -5.03 1.78
N TYR A 21 -15.54 -5.16 2.89
CA TYR A 21 -14.22 -5.80 2.89
C TYR A 21 -14.32 -7.26 2.44
N ASP A 22 -15.22 -8.04 3.07
CA ASP A 22 -15.41 -9.44 2.73
C ASP A 22 -15.84 -9.62 1.27
N GLU A 23 -16.77 -8.80 0.81
CA GLU A 23 -17.22 -8.81 -0.59
C GLU A 23 -16.09 -8.45 -1.55
N THR A 24 -15.28 -7.46 -1.21
CA THR A 24 -14.16 -7.01 -2.05
C THR A 24 -13.10 -8.10 -2.15
N VAL A 25 -12.70 -8.70 -1.03
CA VAL A 25 -11.74 -9.81 -1.00
C VAL A 25 -12.27 -10.98 -1.84
N LYS A 26 -13.54 -11.33 -1.66
CA LYS A 26 -14.17 -12.42 -2.40
C LYS A 26 -14.19 -12.14 -3.91
N PHE A 27 -14.49 -10.91 -4.29
CA PHE A 27 -14.50 -10.51 -5.69
C PHE A 27 -13.12 -10.76 -6.34
N TYR A 28 -12.07 -10.26 -5.73
CA TYR A 28 -10.73 -10.40 -6.33
C TYR A 28 -10.17 -11.82 -6.26
N THR A 29 -10.44 -12.54 -5.17
CA THR A 29 -9.85 -13.88 -4.99
C THR A 29 -10.69 -15.01 -5.57
N LYS A 30 -12.03 -14.88 -5.62
CA LYS A 30 -12.93 -15.95 -6.11
C LYS A 30 -13.46 -15.66 -7.50
N VAL A 31 -13.93 -14.44 -7.77
CA VAL A 31 -14.47 -14.10 -9.08
C VAL A 31 -13.36 -13.91 -10.09
N LEU A 32 -12.32 -13.14 -9.76
CA LEU A 32 -11.17 -12.90 -10.64
C LEU A 32 -10.04 -13.90 -10.44
N GLU A 33 -10.12 -14.78 -9.46
CA GLU A 33 -9.18 -15.87 -9.19
C GLU A 33 -7.75 -15.41 -8.92
N LEU A 34 -7.57 -14.20 -8.37
CA LEU A 34 -6.24 -13.70 -8.05
C LEU A 34 -5.69 -14.37 -6.77
N PRO A 35 -4.43 -14.81 -6.78
CA PRO A 35 -3.86 -15.49 -5.60
C PRO A 35 -3.61 -14.53 -4.43
N VAL A 36 -3.85 -14.99 -3.22
CA VAL A 36 -3.51 -14.26 -2.00
C VAL A 36 -2.02 -14.42 -1.73
N LEU A 37 -1.32 -13.30 -1.53
CA LEU A 37 0.09 -13.31 -1.14
C LEU A 37 0.24 -13.44 0.37
N ARG A 38 -0.53 -12.63 1.13
CA ARG A 38 -0.52 -12.64 2.59
C ARG A 38 -1.74 -11.91 3.12
N SER A 39 -2.04 -12.17 4.39
CA SER A 39 -3.10 -11.47 5.11
C SER A 39 -2.72 -11.30 6.57
N TRP A 40 -3.37 -10.36 7.25
CA TRP A 40 -3.10 -10.08 8.66
C TRP A 40 -4.34 -9.53 9.33
N GLY A 41 -4.34 -9.59 10.68
CA GLY A 41 -5.33 -8.95 11.53
C GLY A 41 -6.71 -9.57 11.47
N GLU A 42 -7.62 -8.97 12.23
CA GLU A 42 -9.04 -9.35 12.32
C GLU A 42 -9.91 -8.11 12.46
N GLY A 43 -11.16 -8.20 12.04
CA GLY A 43 -12.11 -7.10 12.11
C GLY A 43 -11.60 -5.88 11.38
N VAL A 44 -11.69 -4.70 11.99
CA VAL A 44 -11.24 -3.44 11.38
C VAL A 44 -9.70 -3.35 11.27
N GLY A 45 -8.98 -4.26 11.91
CA GLY A 45 -7.53 -4.38 11.76
C GLY A 45 -7.09 -5.32 10.63
N ALA A 46 -8.03 -5.93 9.92
CA ALA A 46 -7.71 -6.89 8.86
C ALA A 46 -7.16 -6.20 7.62
N GLY A 47 -6.22 -6.86 6.98
CA GLY A 47 -5.68 -6.45 5.70
C GLY A 47 -5.24 -7.67 4.90
N ILE A 48 -5.12 -7.50 3.60
CA ILE A 48 -4.74 -8.57 2.68
C ILE A 48 -3.97 -7.99 1.50
N MET A 49 -2.97 -8.71 1.03
CA MET A 49 -2.27 -8.41 -0.22
C MET A 49 -2.54 -9.52 -1.22
N ILE A 50 -2.93 -9.14 -2.42
CA ILE A 50 -3.36 -10.03 -3.49
C ILE A 50 -2.46 -9.78 -4.70
N ASP A 51 -1.99 -10.86 -5.32
CA ASP A 51 -1.15 -10.78 -6.53
C ASP A 51 -2.00 -10.39 -7.73
N ALA A 52 -1.79 -9.18 -8.25
CA ALA A 52 -2.47 -8.68 -9.43
C ALA A 52 -1.65 -8.88 -10.72
N GLY A 53 -0.57 -9.67 -10.65
CA GLY A 53 0.30 -9.98 -11.78
C GLY A 53 1.54 -9.08 -11.80
N ASN A 54 1.41 -7.88 -12.33
CA ASN A 54 2.52 -6.91 -12.40
C ASN A 54 2.53 -5.91 -11.23
N SER A 55 1.66 -6.08 -10.25
CA SER A 55 1.63 -5.28 -9.03
C SER A 55 0.81 -6.02 -7.97
N ILE A 56 0.61 -5.40 -6.82
CA ILE A 56 -0.11 -5.98 -5.69
C ILE A 56 -1.33 -5.11 -5.41
N LEU A 57 -2.45 -5.74 -5.10
CA LEU A 57 -3.63 -5.07 -4.58
C LEU A 57 -3.68 -5.30 -3.07
N GLU A 58 -3.67 -4.21 -2.30
CA GLU A 58 -3.78 -4.25 -0.84
C GLU A 58 -5.15 -3.75 -0.43
N ILE A 59 -5.84 -4.49 0.45
CA ILE A 59 -7.19 -4.14 0.87
C ILE A 59 -7.24 -4.10 2.39
N PHE A 60 -7.76 -2.99 2.94
CA PHE A 60 -7.92 -2.77 4.37
C PHE A 60 -9.38 -2.76 4.77
N ALA A 61 -9.68 -3.34 5.94
CA ALA A 61 -11.03 -3.40 6.51
C ALA A 61 -11.28 -2.28 7.54
N LYS A 62 -10.76 -1.09 7.29
CA LYS A 62 -10.73 0.01 8.29
C LYS A 62 -12.09 0.46 8.82
N GLY A 63 -13.15 0.25 8.05
CA GLY A 63 -14.48 0.68 8.46
C GLY A 63 -14.74 2.16 8.31
N GLU A 64 -13.95 2.85 7.49
CA GLU A 64 -14.07 4.27 7.21
C GLU A 64 -14.19 4.52 5.72
N LYS A 65 -15.02 5.50 5.36
CA LYS A 65 -15.13 5.95 3.98
C LYS A 65 -14.16 7.10 3.75
N LEU A 66 -13.26 6.94 2.78
CA LEU A 66 -12.29 7.99 2.45
C LEU A 66 -12.95 9.09 1.62
N PRO A 67 -12.58 10.36 1.86
CA PRO A 67 -13.11 11.48 1.07
C PRO A 67 -12.82 11.36 -0.43
N GLN A 68 -11.70 10.76 -0.80
CA GLN A 68 -11.27 10.58 -2.18
C GLN A 68 -11.78 9.26 -2.79
N GLY A 69 -12.67 8.54 -2.10
CA GLY A 69 -13.15 7.22 -2.55
C GLY A 69 -12.34 6.09 -1.94
N ALA A 70 -12.45 4.89 -2.54
CA ALA A 70 -11.88 3.67 -1.96
C ALA A 70 -10.36 3.55 -2.09
N ILE A 71 -9.74 4.26 -3.03
CA ILE A 71 -8.29 4.19 -3.23
C ILE A 71 -7.61 5.04 -2.17
N LYS A 72 -6.84 4.38 -1.29
CA LYS A 72 -6.16 5.02 -0.17
C LYS A 72 -4.86 5.70 -0.60
N HIS A 73 -4.02 4.94 -1.24
CA HIS A 73 -2.72 5.40 -1.77
C HIS A 73 -2.23 4.42 -2.82
N PHE A 74 -1.20 4.80 -3.52
CA PHE A 74 -0.42 3.84 -4.29
C PHE A 74 1.03 3.90 -3.86
N ALA A 75 1.74 2.78 -4.04
CA ALA A 75 3.11 2.65 -3.60
C ALA A 75 4.04 2.39 -4.77
N PHE A 76 5.14 3.13 -4.80
CA PHE A 76 6.25 2.84 -5.72
C PHE A 76 7.26 1.93 -5.06
N GLU A 77 7.70 0.93 -5.78
CA GLU A 77 8.80 0.09 -5.35
C GLU A 77 10.12 0.83 -5.56
N THR A 78 10.99 0.79 -4.57
CA THR A 78 12.31 1.43 -4.62
C THR A 78 13.31 0.60 -3.83
N ASP A 79 14.59 0.73 -4.17
CA ASP A 79 15.67 0.16 -3.37
C ASP A 79 16.12 1.10 -2.25
N ASP A 80 15.69 2.36 -2.29
CA ASP A 80 16.15 3.38 -1.34
C ASP A 80 15.03 4.38 -1.02
N VAL A 81 14.25 4.06 0.00
CA VAL A 81 13.14 4.89 0.45
C VAL A 81 13.64 6.29 0.86
N GLN A 82 14.78 6.34 1.57
CA GLN A 82 15.32 7.63 2.03
C GLN A 82 15.69 8.55 0.87
N ALA A 83 16.30 8.00 -0.19
CA ALA A 83 16.65 8.80 -1.37
C ALA A 83 15.41 9.37 -2.05
N CYS A 84 14.31 8.60 -2.09
CA CYS A 84 13.03 9.08 -2.62
C CYS A 84 12.49 10.25 -1.80
N LEU A 85 12.49 10.13 -0.48
CA LEU A 85 12.00 11.17 0.42
C LEU A 85 12.87 12.43 0.34
N ASP A 86 14.20 12.26 0.22
CA ASP A 86 15.12 13.38 0.06
C ASP A 86 14.84 14.13 -1.25
N ALA A 87 14.58 13.41 -2.34
CA ALA A 87 14.23 14.01 -3.64
C ALA A 87 12.91 14.79 -3.56
N VAL A 88 11.90 14.23 -2.90
CA VAL A 88 10.61 14.87 -2.68
C VAL A 88 10.79 16.17 -1.90
N ARG A 89 11.53 16.12 -0.81
CA ARG A 89 11.78 17.26 0.06
C ARG A 89 12.57 18.35 -0.66
N ALA A 90 13.58 17.96 -1.45
CA ALA A 90 14.38 18.90 -2.26
C ALA A 90 13.53 19.61 -3.30
N ALA A 91 12.49 18.95 -3.84
CA ALA A 91 11.56 19.55 -4.79
C ALA A 91 10.47 20.41 -4.14
N GLY A 92 10.45 20.50 -2.81
CA GLY A 92 9.52 21.37 -2.05
C GLY A 92 8.19 20.72 -1.69
N TYR A 93 8.06 19.40 -1.83
CA TYR A 93 6.83 18.69 -1.46
C TYR A 93 6.92 18.14 -0.03
N LYS A 94 5.76 17.86 0.55
CA LYS A 94 5.65 17.47 1.96
C LYS A 94 5.88 15.97 2.15
N VAL A 95 6.86 15.63 2.99
CA VAL A 95 7.05 14.26 3.50
C VAL A 95 6.15 14.13 4.74
N THR A 96 5.24 13.15 4.72
CA THR A 96 4.29 12.92 5.82
C THR A 96 4.72 11.75 6.70
N ARG A 97 5.57 10.87 6.21
CA ARG A 97 6.14 9.78 6.97
C ARG A 97 7.60 9.58 6.59
N GLU A 98 8.50 9.73 7.54
CA GLU A 98 9.91 9.45 7.32
C GLU A 98 10.16 7.96 7.08
N ALA A 99 11.31 7.61 6.51
CA ALA A 99 11.67 6.22 6.27
C ALA A 99 11.56 5.42 7.58
N THR A 100 10.75 4.38 7.56
CA THR A 100 10.41 3.59 8.75
C THR A 100 10.59 2.11 8.41
N GLU A 101 11.29 1.39 9.28
CA GLU A 101 11.40 -0.06 9.21
C GLU A 101 10.29 -0.69 10.04
N GLN A 102 9.66 -1.71 9.49
CA GLN A 102 8.57 -2.40 10.15
C GLN A 102 8.54 -3.85 9.71
N VAL A 103 8.08 -4.74 10.58
CA VAL A 103 7.76 -6.12 10.22
C VAL A 103 6.24 -6.26 10.28
N ILE A 104 5.62 -6.48 9.12
CA ILE A 104 4.18 -6.73 9.07
C ILE A 104 3.93 -8.15 9.59
N PRO A 105 3.08 -8.31 10.65
CA PRO A 105 2.83 -9.62 11.25
C PRO A 105 1.87 -10.44 10.40
N SER A 106 2.40 -11.12 9.40
CA SER A 106 1.65 -12.09 8.60
C SER A 106 2.14 -13.50 8.94
N GLU A 107 1.55 -14.52 8.32
CA GLU A 107 1.92 -15.93 8.55
C GLU A 107 3.44 -16.11 8.43
N THR A 108 4.02 -15.56 7.35
CA THR A 108 5.47 -15.38 7.26
C THR A 108 5.75 -13.91 7.55
N PRO A 109 6.58 -13.58 8.54
CA PRO A 109 6.89 -12.19 8.84
C PRO A 109 7.35 -11.43 7.60
N PHE A 110 6.82 -10.21 7.42
CA PHE A 110 7.04 -9.44 6.22
C PHE A 110 7.77 -8.14 6.56
N PRO A 111 9.14 -8.16 6.55
CA PRO A 111 9.92 -6.98 6.87
C PRO A 111 9.93 -6.01 5.69
N ILE A 112 9.67 -4.74 5.97
CA ILE A 112 9.60 -3.68 4.97
C ILE A 112 10.29 -2.42 5.47
N THR A 113 10.60 -1.53 4.53
CA THR A 113 10.91 -0.13 4.80
C THR A 113 9.97 0.71 3.94
N PHE A 114 9.36 1.73 4.53
CA PHE A 114 8.39 2.56 3.83
C PHE A 114 8.44 4.01 4.30
N GLY A 115 7.89 4.88 3.48
CA GLY A 115 7.69 6.29 3.81
C GLY A 115 6.60 6.89 2.93
N PHE A 116 6.08 8.05 3.29
CA PHE A 116 4.97 8.68 2.59
C PHE A 116 5.25 10.14 2.28
N CYS A 117 4.67 10.62 1.19
CA CYS A 117 4.64 12.04 0.84
C CYS A 117 3.30 12.40 0.21
N ILE A 118 3.09 13.70 0.02
CA ILE A 118 1.92 14.22 -0.70
C ILE A 118 2.42 14.78 -2.03
N GLY A 119 1.82 14.33 -3.12
CA GLY A 119 2.19 14.79 -4.46
C GLY A 119 1.52 16.10 -4.86
N PRO A 120 1.79 16.58 -6.10
CA PRO A 120 1.39 17.92 -6.54
C PRO A 120 -0.12 18.20 -6.56
N VAL A 121 -0.95 17.17 -6.67
CA VAL A 121 -2.42 17.32 -6.68
C VAL A 121 -3.08 16.78 -5.41
N GLY A 122 -2.29 16.58 -4.34
CA GLY A 122 -2.79 16.12 -3.04
C GLY A 122 -2.85 14.62 -2.88
N GLU A 123 -2.38 13.87 -3.86
CA GLU A 123 -2.36 12.40 -3.79
C GLU A 123 -1.34 11.91 -2.76
N GLU A 124 -1.71 10.88 -2.00
CA GLU A 124 -0.79 10.23 -1.07
C GLU A 124 0.04 9.19 -1.81
N ILE A 125 1.35 9.26 -1.66
CA ILE A 125 2.31 8.38 -2.33
C ILE A 125 3.14 7.67 -1.26
N GLU A 126 3.25 6.35 -1.38
CA GLU A 126 4.15 5.55 -0.54
C GLU A 126 5.37 5.14 -1.34
N PHE A 127 6.54 5.15 -0.70
CA PHE A 127 7.75 4.52 -1.22
C PHE A 127 8.00 3.27 -0.39
N PHE A 128 8.28 2.15 -1.02
CA PHE A 128 8.17 0.84 -0.39
C PHE A 128 9.29 -0.09 -0.84
N THR A 129 9.91 -0.75 0.13
CA THR A 129 10.93 -1.78 -0.09
C THR A 129 10.58 -3.02 0.74
N GLU A 130 10.54 -4.19 0.12
CA GLU A 130 10.50 -5.46 0.85
C GLU A 130 11.93 -5.81 1.24
N ARG A 131 12.16 -6.15 2.52
CA ARG A 131 13.48 -6.50 3.03
C ARG A 131 13.72 -8.02 3.11
#